data_12e1bcc1831e9d83ac747500eb5cb10e
#
_entry.id   12e1bcc1831e9d83ac747500eb5cb10e
#
_cell.length_a   1.000
_cell.length_b   1.000
_cell.length_c   1.000
_cell.angle_alpha   90.00
_cell.angle_beta   90.00
_cell.angle_gamma   90.00
#
_symmetry.space_group_name_H-M   'P 1'
#
loop_
_entity.id
_entity.type
_entity.pdbx_description
1 polymer ?
#
loop_
_entity_poly.entity_id
_entity_poly.type
_entity_poly.pdbx_seq_one_letter_code
_entity_poly.pdbx_strand_id
1 'polypeptide(L)'
;NRFSAASVAGLTKEDIGRLELKWSFAFPGAFRARSQPAIGHKAVFFGSQDGTVYAMDLASGCMHWRFQGSAEVRTGIVLSRESDSEPLAFFGDILARLYAVNAMTGELVWQLKVDEHPNATLTGTPAYHDGALLVPVSSLEVIPAADPAYPCCTFRGSLVAIDGQTGTLNWRHYTISEEPK
;
A
#
# COMPACT_ATOMS: atom_id res chain seq x y z
N ASN A 1 -2.74 -10.60 -1.32
CA ASN A 1 -2.51 -12.02 -1.53
C ASN A 1 -1.32 -12.22 -2.46
N ARG A 2 -0.29 -12.95 -2.01
CA ARG A 2 0.93 -13.22 -2.79
C ARG A 2 0.87 -14.56 -3.54
N PHE A 3 -0.31 -15.12 -3.65
CA PHE A 3 -0.56 -16.38 -4.34
C PHE A 3 -1.37 -16.14 -5.60
N SER A 4 -0.91 -16.67 -6.72
CA SER A 4 -1.67 -16.80 -7.96
C SER A 4 -1.84 -18.28 -8.27
N ALA A 5 -3.08 -18.73 -8.49
CA ALA A 5 -3.35 -20.08 -8.95
C ALA A 5 -2.67 -20.31 -10.31
N ALA A 6 -2.19 -21.52 -10.57
CA ALA A 6 -1.52 -21.86 -11.83
C ALA A 6 -2.36 -21.52 -13.08
N SER A 7 -3.69 -21.67 -12.97
CA SER A 7 -4.64 -21.31 -14.04
C SER A 7 -4.70 -19.81 -14.35
N VAL A 8 -4.27 -18.96 -13.42
CA VAL A 8 -4.27 -17.49 -13.54
C VAL A 8 -2.87 -16.94 -13.81
N ALA A 9 -1.84 -17.63 -13.32
CA ALA A 9 -0.45 -17.19 -13.45
C ALA A 9 0.05 -17.16 -14.90
N GLY A 10 -0.53 -17.99 -15.79
CA GLY A 10 -0.15 -18.08 -17.19
C GLY A 10 1.27 -18.62 -17.42
N LEU A 11 1.95 -19.11 -16.37
CA LEU A 11 3.30 -19.67 -16.41
C LEU A 11 3.30 -21.09 -15.86
N THR A 12 4.04 -21.95 -16.54
CA THR A 12 4.32 -23.32 -16.08
C THR A 12 5.76 -23.42 -15.55
N LYS A 13 6.10 -24.54 -14.91
CA LYS A 13 7.47 -24.80 -14.44
C LYS A 13 8.50 -24.79 -15.59
N GLU A 14 8.09 -25.25 -16.76
CA GLU A 14 8.92 -25.33 -17.98
C GLU A 14 9.19 -23.94 -18.57
N ASP A 15 8.34 -22.95 -18.29
CA ASP A 15 8.50 -21.58 -18.76
C ASP A 15 9.58 -20.80 -18.00
N ILE A 16 9.89 -21.21 -16.75
CA ILE A 16 10.82 -20.48 -15.87
C ILE A 16 12.20 -20.33 -16.50
N GLY A 17 12.71 -21.37 -17.14
CA GLY A 17 14.02 -21.34 -17.81
C GLY A 17 14.09 -20.47 -19.06
N ARG A 18 12.94 -19.96 -19.54
CA ARG A 18 12.82 -19.12 -20.73
C ARG A 18 12.52 -17.66 -20.43
N LEU A 19 12.43 -17.32 -19.12
CA LEU A 19 12.19 -15.95 -18.70
C LEU A 19 13.40 -15.07 -19.03
N GLU A 20 13.14 -13.93 -19.65
CA GLU A 20 14.13 -12.92 -20.00
C GLU A 20 13.81 -11.60 -19.27
N LEU A 21 14.86 -10.86 -18.89
CA LEU A 21 14.71 -9.54 -18.30
C LEU A 21 14.18 -8.59 -19.37
N LYS A 22 12.96 -8.07 -19.17
CA LYS A 22 12.31 -7.15 -20.08
C LYS A 22 12.79 -5.70 -19.87
N TRP A 23 12.78 -5.25 -18.64
CA TRP A 23 13.29 -3.95 -18.22
C TRP A 23 13.57 -3.96 -16.70
N SER A 24 14.29 -2.98 -16.22
CA SER A 24 14.59 -2.80 -14.80
C SER A 24 14.46 -1.34 -14.41
N PHE A 25 14.12 -1.09 -13.15
CA PHE A 25 13.99 0.23 -12.58
C PHE A 25 14.80 0.33 -11.28
N ALA A 26 15.64 1.35 -11.14
CA ALA A 26 16.37 1.64 -9.92
C ALA A 26 15.68 2.80 -9.18
N PHE A 27 15.37 2.60 -7.90
CA PHE A 27 14.76 3.64 -7.07
C PHE A 27 15.75 4.78 -6.82
N PRO A 28 15.43 6.02 -7.26
CA PRO A 28 16.30 7.16 -6.98
C PRO A 28 16.40 7.41 -5.47
N GLY A 29 17.61 7.48 -4.93
CA GLY A 29 17.86 7.79 -3.52
C GLY A 29 17.34 6.75 -2.50
N ALA A 30 16.89 5.59 -2.94
CA ALA A 30 16.35 4.54 -2.08
C ALA A 30 17.02 3.19 -2.36
N PHE A 31 17.25 2.41 -1.30
CA PHE A 31 17.89 1.10 -1.37
C PHE A 31 17.01 -0.04 -0.84
N ARG A 32 15.73 0.26 -0.56
CA ARG A 32 14.75 -0.72 -0.07
C ARG A 32 13.50 -0.70 -0.93
N ALA A 33 13.11 -1.85 -1.46
CA ALA A 33 11.86 -2.07 -2.19
C ALA A 33 10.95 -2.98 -1.34
N ARG A 34 10.09 -2.39 -0.51
CA ARG A 34 9.21 -3.13 0.41
C ARG A 34 7.76 -3.18 -0.05
N SER A 35 7.34 -2.22 -0.86
CA SER A 35 6.01 -2.17 -1.42
C SER A 35 5.82 -3.32 -2.43
N GLN A 36 4.72 -4.05 -2.29
CA GLN A 36 4.36 -5.09 -3.26
C GLN A 36 3.80 -4.42 -4.51
N PRO A 37 4.34 -4.73 -5.72
CA PRO A 37 3.79 -4.22 -6.96
C PRO A 37 2.36 -4.70 -7.22
N ALA A 38 1.56 -3.84 -7.84
CA ALA A 38 0.29 -4.19 -8.46
C ALA A 38 0.37 -4.00 -9.97
N ILE A 39 -0.35 -4.84 -10.72
CA ILE A 39 -0.44 -4.75 -12.17
C ILE A 39 -1.91 -4.53 -12.54
N GLY A 40 -2.18 -3.52 -13.35
CA GLY A 40 -3.49 -3.19 -13.89
C GLY A 40 -3.35 -2.03 -14.87
N HIS A 41 -4.37 -1.79 -15.68
CA HIS A 41 -4.39 -0.67 -16.65
C HIS A 41 -3.12 -0.58 -17.54
N LYS A 42 -2.54 -1.74 -17.90
CA LYS A 42 -1.27 -1.87 -18.64
C LYS A 42 -0.06 -1.24 -17.95
N ALA A 43 -0.14 -0.99 -16.64
CA ALA A 43 0.93 -0.42 -15.84
C ALA A 43 1.30 -1.32 -14.65
N VAL A 44 2.51 -1.10 -14.13
CA VAL A 44 2.99 -1.63 -12.85
C VAL A 44 3.07 -0.48 -11.86
N PHE A 45 2.43 -0.65 -10.70
CA PHE A 45 2.40 0.34 -9.62
C PHE A 45 3.22 -0.17 -8.45
N PHE A 46 4.07 0.64 -7.87
CA PHE A 46 4.86 0.29 -6.69
C PHE A 46 5.30 1.52 -5.91
N GLY A 47 5.48 1.34 -4.59
CA GLY A 47 5.94 2.38 -3.69
C GLY A 47 7.43 2.28 -3.39
N SER A 48 8.02 3.38 -2.96
CA SER A 48 9.43 3.53 -2.63
C SER A 48 9.65 3.90 -1.15
N GLN A 49 10.89 3.74 -0.71
CA GLN A 49 11.33 4.12 0.64
C GLN A 49 11.31 5.64 0.86
N ASP A 50 11.45 6.45 -0.19
CA ASP A 50 11.39 7.90 -0.11
C ASP A 50 9.96 8.46 -0.13
N GLY A 51 8.95 7.57 -0.14
CA GLY A 51 7.53 7.94 -0.19
C GLY A 51 6.98 8.12 -1.59
N THR A 52 7.80 7.97 -2.63
CA THR A 52 7.31 8.08 -4.02
C THR A 52 6.57 6.81 -4.43
N VAL A 53 5.42 6.95 -5.06
CA VAL A 53 4.71 5.89 -5.78
C VAL A 53 4.86 6.13 -7.27
N TYR A 54 5.18 5.08 -8.01
CA TYR A 54 5.41 5.10 -9.46
C TYR A 54 4.36 4.27 -10.18
N ALA A 55 3.95 4.74 -11.35
CA ALA A 55 3.26 3.95 -12.36
C ALA A 55 4.13 3.87 -13.62
N MET A 56 4.48 2.66 -14.01
CA MET A 56 5.35 2.40 -15.16
C MET A 56 4.59 1.59 -16.20
N ASP A 57 4.77 1.90 -17.46
CA ASP A 57 4.22 1.10 -18.55
C ASP A 57 4.71 -0.35 -18.46
N LEU A 58 3.79 -1.30 -18.47
CA LEU A 58 4.11 -2.73 -18.30
C LEU A 58 5.00 -3.27 -19.44
N ALA A 59 4.87 -2.72 -20.63
CA ALA A 59 5.57 -3.21 -21.80
C ALA A 59 6.97 -2.61 -21.92
N SER A 60 7.12 -1.32 -21.76
CA SER A 60 8.35 -0.57 -22.02
C SER A 60 9.15 -0.20 -20.77
N GLY A 61 8.52 -0.20 -19.59
CA GLY A 61 9.11 0.34 -18.36
C GLY A 61 9.22 1.87 -18.35
N CYS A 62 8.57 2.57 -19.29
CA CYS A 62 8.51 4.03 -19.26
C CYS A 62 7.59 4.51 -18.14
N MET A 63 7.96 5.61 -17.48
CA MET A 63 7.16 6.19 -16.42
C MET A 63 5.94 6.91 -16.99
N HIS A 64 4.73 6.50 -16.53
CA HIS A 64 3.49 7.24 -16.78
C HIS A 64 3.40 8.45 -15.85
N TRP A 65 3.53 8.20 -14.54
CA TRP A 65 3.48 9.23 -13.52
C TRP A 65 4.22 8.80 -12.25
N ARG A 66 4.46 9.77 -11.39
CA ARG A 66 4.89 9.56 -10.01
C ARG A 66 4.09 10.45 -9.07
N PHE A 67 3.81 9.95 -7.87
CA PHE A 67 3.18 10.68 -6.77
C PHE A 67 4.12 10.71 -5.57
N GLN A 68 4.25 11.86 -4.90
CA GLN A 68 5.05 11.99 -3.69
C GLN A 68 4.16 11.96 -2.46
N GLY A 69 4.23 10.89 -1.69
CA GLY A 69 3.64 10.75 -0.36
C GLY A 69 4.49 11.43 0.71
N SER A 70 4.00 11.39 1.95
CA SER A 70 4.66 12.08 3.09
C SER A 70 5.81 11.27 3.69
N ALA A 71 5.81 9.96 3.54
CA ALA A 71 6.80 9.05 4.12
C ALA A 71 6.88 7.74 3.34
N GLU A 72 7.82 6.85 3.74
CA GLU A 72 8.03 5.54 3.13
C GLU A 72 6.72 4.78 2.91
N VAL A 73 6.49 4.32 1.68
CA VAL A 73 5.38 3.44 1.32
C VAL A 73 5.82 1.99 1.44
N ARG A 74 5.30 1.28 2.45
CA ARG A 74 5.59 -0.15 2.70
C ARG A 74 4.44 -1.07 2.32
N THR A 75 3.23 -0.52 2.25
CA THR A 75 2.07 -1.31 1.81
C THR A 75 2.22 -1.72 0.35
N GLY A 76 1.58 -2.80 -0.05
CA GLY A 76 1.32 -3.02 -1.47
C GLY A 76 0.37 -1.95 -2.00
N ILE A 77 0.42 -1.75 -3.32
CA ILE A 77 -0.55 -0.90 -4.01
C ILE A 77 -1.80 -1.75 -4.28
N VAL A 78 -2.98 -1.17 -4.07
CA VAL A 78 -4.27 -1.80 -4.35
C VAL A 78 -5.00 -0.97 -5.39
N LEU A 79 -5.52 -1.61 -6.42
CA LEU A 79 -6.28 -0.95 -7.46
C LEU A 79 -7.78 -1.17 -7.26
N SER A 80 -8.60 -0.17 -7.58
CA SER A 80 -10.03 -0.34 -7.75
C SER A 80 -10.32 -1.22 -8.98
N ARG A 81 -11.60 -1.43 -9.33
CA ARG A 81 -11.93 -2.28 -10.47
C ARG A 81 -11.47 -1.64 -11.79
N GLU A 82 -10.98 -2.45 -12.72
CA GLU A 82 -10.60 -1.96 -14.06
C GLU A 82 -11.76 -1.37 -14.86
N SER A 83 -13.00 -1.76 -14.51
CA SER A 83 -14.23 -1.25 -15.13
C SER A 83 -14.67 0.12 -14.61
N ASP A 84 -14.03 0.63 -13.55
CA ASP A 84 -14.38 1.92 -12.99
C ASP A 84 -14.02 3.03 -14.00
N SER A 85 -14.91 4.01 -14.18
CA SER A 85 -14.68 5.15 -15.08
C SER A 85 -13.47 6.00 -14.65
N GLU A 86 -13.24 6.07 -13.33
CA GLU A 86 -12.11 6.74 -12.71
C GLU A 86 -11.42 5.76 -11.74
N PRO A 87 -10.52 4.91 -12.26
CA PRO A 87 -9.87 3.90 -11.44
C PRO A 87 -8.92 4.54 -10.44
N LEU A 88 -8.90 3.99 -9.22
CA LEU A 88 -8.09 4.48 -8.11
C LEU A 88 -6.97 3.51 -7.76
N ALA A 89 -5.85 4.06 -7.31
CA ALA A 89 -4.77 3.33 -6.68
C ALA A 89 -4.66 3.76 -5.21
N PHE A 90 -4.70 2.76 -4.30
CA PHE A 90 -4.67 2.96 -2.85
C PHE A 90 -3.35 2.46 -2.27
N PHE A 91 -2.80 3.20 -1.33
CA PHE A 91 -1.59 2.82 -0.59
C PHE A 91 -1.47 3.59 0.71
N GLY A 92 -0.67 3.06 1.63
CA GLY A 92 -0.41 3.68 2.91
C GLY A 92 1.07 3.88 3.19
N ASP A 93 1.40 4.89 3.98
CA ASP A 93 2.75 5.18 4.42
C ASP A 93 3.00 4.79 5.90
N ILE A 94 4.27 4.88 6.32
CA ILE A 94 4.67 4.56 7.69
C ILE A 94 4.22 5.57 8.75
N LEU A 95 3.65 6.70 8.36
CA LEU A 95 3.05 7.69 9.26
C LEU A 95 1.53 7.52 9.39
N ALA A 96 1.02 6.34 9.07
CA ALA A 96 -0.40 5.99 9.10
C ALA A 96 -1.28 6.88 8.21
N ARG A 97 -0.73 7.40 7.11
CA ARG A 97 -1.52 8.08 6.08
C ARG A 97 -1.87 7.11 4.98
N LEU A 98 -3.13 7.13 4.61
CA LEU A 98 -3.70 6.40 3.50
C LEU A 98 -4.01 7.37 2.37
N TYR A 99 -3.74 6.96 1.15
CA TYR A 99 -3.92 7.77 -0.05
C TYR A 99 -4.77 7.04 -1.06
N ALA A 100 -5.59 7.79 -1.79
CA ALA A 100 -6.16 7.40 -3.06
C ALA A 100 -5.71 8.39 -4.13
N VAL A 101 -5.13 7.87 -5.19
CA VAL A 101 -4.77 8.66 -6.37
C VAL A 101 -5.50 8.10 -7.59
N ASN A 102 -5.75 8.93 -8.58
CA ASN A 102 -6.23 8.45 -9.86
C ASN A 102 -5.16 7.53 -10.49
N ALA A 103 -5.52 6.30 -10.80
CA ALA A 103 -4.57 5.30 -11.29
C ALA A 103 -3.98 5.64 -12.67
N MET A 104 -4.68 6.47 -13.46
CA MET A 104 -4.23 6.86 -14.79
C MET A 104 -3.34 8.10 -14.80
N THR A 105 -3.57 9.05 -13.87
CA THR A 105 -2.88 10.35 -13.87
C THR A 105 -1.93 10.56 -12.69
N GLY A 106 -2.11 9.81 -11.59
CA GLY A 106 -1.37 9.99 -10.34
C GLY A 106 -1.86 11.18 -9.51
N GLU A 107 -2.93 11.86 -9.92
CA GLU A 107 -3.51 12.98 -9.17
C GLU A 107 -4.14 12.50 -7.86
N LEU A 108 -3.90 13.24 -6.77
CA LEU A 108 -4.47 12.95 -5.47
C LEU A 108 -5.99 13.16 -5.50
N VAL A 109 -6.72 12.12 -5.12
CA VAL A 109 -8.18 12.19 -4.96
C VAL A 109 -8.52 12.49 -3.50
N TRP A 110 -7.97 11.72 -2.56
CA TRP A 110 -8.07 11.97 -1.13
C TRP A 110 -6.89 11.40 -0.37
N GLN A 111 -6.67 11.93 0.83
CA GLN A 111 -5.77 11.38 1.82
C GLN A 111 -6.40 11.41 3.21
N LEU A 112 -6.09 10.43 4.04
CA LEU A 112 -6.59 10.31 5.38
C LEU A 112 -5.49 9.84 6.33
N LYS A 113 -5.31 10.49 7.48
CA LYS A 113 -4.57 9.91 8.59
C LYS A 113 -5.50 8.96 9.34
N VAL A 114 -5.22 7.66 9.27
CA VAL A 114 -6.13 6.63 9.77
C VAL A 114 -6.04 6.42 11.28
N ASP A 115 -4.96 6.88 11.92
CA ASP A 115 -4.80 6.79 13.37
C ASP A 115 -3.89 7.92 13.88
N GLU A 116 -4.26 8.55 15.01
CA GLU A 116 -3.55 9.68 15.58
C GLU A 116 -2.41 9.27 16.54
N HIS A 117 -2.32 7.99 16.90
CA HIS A 117 -1.23 7.53 17.76
C HIS A 117 0.13 7.81 17.10
N PRO A 118 1.13 8.36 17.81
CA PRO A 118 2.40 8.81 17.21
C PRO A 118 3.20 7.68 16.55
N ASN A 119 3.03 6.45 17.03
CA ASN A 119 3.70 5.28 16.49
C ASN A 119 2.81 4.45 15.54
N ALA A 120 1.60 4.91 15.22
CA ALA A 120 0.74 4.22 14.26
C ALA A 120 1.39 4.17 12.89
N THR A 121 1.22 3.06 12.18
CA THR A 121 1.83 2.83 10.87
C THR A 121 0.96 1.95 9.98
N LEU A 122 1.12 2.10 8.67
CA LEU A 122 0.56 1.20 7.66
C LEU A 122 1.68 0.42 6.99
N THR A 123 1.76 -0.88 7.28
CA THR A 123 2.71 -1.81 6.67
C THR A 123 2.01 -3.00 6.02
N GLY A 124 0.80 -3.33 6.48
CA GLY A 124 -0.06 -4.33 5.86
C GLY A 124 -0.74 -3.78 4.60
N THR A 125 -0.78 -4.56 3.54
CA THR A 125 -1.48 -4.19 2.30
C THR A 125 -2.99 -4.13 2.55
N PRO A 126 -3.68 -3.04 2.21
CA PRO A 126 -5.14 -2.96 2.26
C PRO A 126 -5.82 -3.99 1.35
N ALA A 127 -7.10 -4.24 1.59
CA ALA A 127 -7.94 -5.02 0.69
C ALA A 127 -9.10 -4.15 0.21
N TYR A 128 -9.34 -4.12 -1.10
CA TYR A 128 -10.47 -3.40 -1.70
C TYR A 128 -11.57 -4.39 -2.10
N HIS A 129 -12.79 -4.16 -1.63
CA HIS A 129 -13.94 -4.98 -1.95
C HIS A 129 -15.22 -4.14 -1.91
N ASP A 130 -16.01 -4.20 -2.98
CA ASP A 130 -17.32 -3.54 -3.10
C ASP A 130 -17.36 -2.08 -2.63
N GLY A 131 -16.37 -1.29 -3.10
CA GLY A 131 -16.26 0.13 -2.76
C GLY A 131 -15.63 0.41 -1.40
N ALA A 132 -15.43 -0.60 -0.56
CA ALA A 132 -14.80 -0.46 0.74
C ALA A 132 -13.32 -0.86 0.70
N LEU A 133 -12.48 -0.08 1.36
CA LEU A 133 -11.06 -0.36 1.58
C LEU A 133 -10.87 -0.80 3.03
N LEU A 134 -10.43 -2.04 3.23
CA LEU A 134 -10.11 -2.61 4.55
C LEU A 134 -8.62 -2.43 4.81
N VAL A 135 -8.28 -1.67 5.85
CA VAL A 135 -6.90 -1.25 6.12
C VAL A 135 -6.46 -1.75 7.51
N PRO A 136 -5.46 -2.65 7.58
CA PRO A 136 -4.87 -3.04 8.86
C PRO A 136 -3.97 -1.91 9.37
N VAL A 137 -4.19 -1.49 10.61
CA VAL A 137 -3.41 -0.45 11.30
C VAL A 137 -2.56 -1.11 12.37
N SER A 138 -1.25 -0.90 12.29
CA SER A 138 -0.26 -1.44 13.22
C SER A 138 0.61 -0.32 13.81
N SER A 139 1.62 -0.68 14.59
CA SER A 139 2.47 0.28 15.29
C SER A 139 3.95 -0.04 15.09
N LEU A 140 4.77 1.00 15.11
CA LEU A 140 6.22 0.94 15.28
C LEU A 140 6.64 1.14 16.75
N GLU A 141 5.72 1.04 17.71
CA GLU A 141 5.96 1.25 19.15
C GLU A 141 7.04 0.31 19.73
N VAL A 142 7.30 -0.80 19.04
CA VAL A 142 8.43 -1.69 19.34
C VAL A 142 9.79 -0.97 19.32
N ILE A 143 9.93 0.13 18.55
CA ILE A 143 11.18 0.88 18.45
C ILE A 143 11.42 1.70 19.72
N PRO A 144 10.52 2.61 20.16
CA PRO A 144 10.71 3.34 21.42
C PRO A 144 10.64 2.41 22.65
N ALA A 145 9.93 1.29 22.58
CA ALA A 145 9.87 0.28 23.66
C ALA A 145 11.22 -0.40 23.95
N ALA A 146 12.23 -0.21 23.12
CA ALA A 146 13.60 -0.63 23.43
C ALA A 146 14.25 0.23 24.54
N ASP A 147 13.73 1.43 24.81
CA ASP A 147 14.11 2.26 25.93
C ASP A 147 13.34 1.83 27.19
N PRO A 148 14.03 1.39 28.29
CA PRO A 148 13.37 1.01 29.54
C PRO A 148 12.54 2.13 30.20
N ALA A 149 12.79 3.40 29.87
CA ALA A 149 12.02 4.55 30.36
C ALA A 149 10.74 4.81 29.56
N TYR A 150 10.55 4.14 28.40
CA TYR A 150 9.34 4.31 27.60
C TYR A 150 8.16 3.61 28.26
N PRO A 151 7.03 4.32 28.52
CA PRO A 151 5.83 3.71 29.09
C PRO A 151 5.10 2.86 28.04
N CYS A 152 5.67 1.71 27.73
CA CYS A 152 5.08 0.81 26.75
C CYS A 152 3.91 0.02 27.34
N CYS A 153 2.83 -0.24 26.60
CA CYS A 153 2.58 0.18 25.24
C CYS A 153 1.14 0.70 25.18
N THR A 154 0.89 1.78 24.47
CA THR A 154 -0.43 2.44 24.46
C THR A 154 -1.19 2.26 23.16
N PHE A 155 -0.55 1.74 22.12
CA PHE A 155 -1.19 1.48 20.83
C PHE A 155 -2.07 0.23 20.86
N ARG A 156 -3.23 0.33 20.22
CA ARG A 156 -4.12 -0.80 19.93
C ARG A 156 -4.21 -1.05 18.43
N GLY A 157 -3.83 -2.25 17.99
CA GLY A 157 -4.00 -2.68 16.59
C GLY A 157 -5.46 -2.68 16.18
N SER A 158 -5.74 -2.23 14.97
CA SER A 158 -7.11 -2.16 14.46
C SER A 158 -7.21 -2.51 12.98
N LEU A 159 -8.42 -2.89 12.57
CA LEU A 159 -8.85 -2.92 11.18
C LEU A 159 -9.83 -1.78 10.97
N VAL A 160 -9.62 -0.96 9.95
CA VAL A 160 -10.55 0.10 9.59
C VAL A 160 -11.15 -0.15 8.21
N ALA A 161 -12.44 0.17 8.04
CA ALA A 161 -13.11 0.20 6.76
C ALA A 161 -13.30 1.65 6.32
N ILE A 162 -12.89 1.95 5.12
CA ILE A 162 -12.91 3.29 4.53
C ILE A 162 -13.63 3.22 3.21
N ASP A 163 -14.51 4.17 2.94
CA ASP A 163 -15.12 4.34 1.63
C ASP A 163 -14.03 4.69 0.61
N GLY A 164 -13.87 3.86 -0.42
CA GLY A 164 -12.80 3.99 -1.39
C GLY A 164 -12.90 5.24 -2.26
N GLN A 165 -14.09 5.78 -2.47
CA GLN A 165 -14.30 6.96 -3.30
C GLN A 165 -14.08 8.26 -2.53
N THR A 166 -14.53 8.30 -1.27
CA THR A 166 -14.55 9.54 -0.48
C THR A 166 -13.45 9.63 0.57
N GLY A 167 -12.82 8.50 0.93
CA GLY A 167 -11.88 8.44 2.06
C GLY A 167 -12.56 8.51 3.43
N THR A 168 -13.89 8.38 3.50
CA THR A 168 -14.63 8.44 4.76
C THR A 168 -14.42 7.17 5.57
N LEU A 169 -14.06 7.32 6.85
CA LEU A 169 -13.99 6.20 7.79
C LEU A 169 -15.40 5.71 8.14
N ASN A 170 -15.72 4.48 7.70
CA ASN A 170 -17.03 3.86 7.97
C ASN A 170 -17.07 3.22 9.36
N TRP A 171 -16.03 2.45 9.72
CA TRP A 171 -15.90 1.83 11.04
C TRP A 171 -14.45 1.49 11.36
N ARG A 172 -14.20 1.30 12.67
CA ARG A 172 -12.94 0.77 13.22
C ARG A 172 -13.25 -0.41 14.13
N HIS A 173 -12.50 -1.47 13.98
CA HIS A 173 -12.52 -2.61 14.88
C HIS A 173 -11.14 -2.83 15.46
N TYR A 174 -11.03 -2.80 16.78
CA TYR A 174 -9.78 -3.09 17.49
C TYR A 174 -9.60 -4.61 17.61
N THR A 175 -8.36 -5.08 17.37
CA THR A 175 -8.03 -6.51 17.47
C THR A 175 -8.07 -7.03 18.92
N ILE A 176 -7.86 -6.12 19.88
CA ILE A 176 -8.00 -6.37 21.32
C ILE A 176 -9.00 -5.34 21.85
N SER A 177 -10.07 -5.80 22.49
CA SER A 177 -11.16 -4.96 22.95
C SER A 177 -10.81 -4.11 24.17
N GLU A 178 -9.93 -4.64 25.05
CA GLU A 178 -9.50 -3.95 26.27
C GLU A 178 -8.55 -2.78 25.92
N GLU A 179 -8.68 -1.69 26.71
CA GLU A 179 -7.72 -0.59 26.65
C GLU A 179 -6.35 -1.05 27.15
N PRO A 180 -5.25 -0.47 26.62
CA PRO A 180 -3.90 -0.69 27.15
C PRO A 180 -3.85 -0.32 28.63
N LYS A 181 -3.09 -1.08 29.41
CA LYS A 181 -2.95 -0.89 30.87
C LYS A 181 -1.70 -0.10 31.19
#